data_070640ab5f1ef0638de41bf1216fef6b
#
_entry.id   070640ab5f1ef0638de41bf1216fef6b
#
_cell.length_a   1.000
_cell.length_b   1.000
_cell.length_c   1.000
_cell.angle_alpha   90.00
_cell.angle_beta   90.00
_cell.angle_gamma   90.00
#
_symmetry.space_group_name_H-M   'P 1'
#
loop_
_entity.id
_entity.type
_entity.pdbx_description
1 polymer ?
#
loop_
_entity_poly.entity_id
_entity_poly.type
_entity_poly.pdbx_seq_one_letter_code
_entity_poly.pdbx_strand_id
1 'polypeptide(L)'
;MTQNTPASAVRELQLLSVAAEIYPLIKTGGLGDVVGSLPAALEPHEISTRTIVPGYPAVLHALCNREETIRIDNVLGYSVILWEGRTDGGTLYAVDVPDLYNRPGNPYLSPDGQPWSDNGIRYAVLCRTAALIASGLLPDWKPDAVLSHDWHAGLVPAYLRYMEGPTPPVAHVVHNLAFQGLFPREMLHAFGLPEGSFTFDQLEYYGQISFMKAALQFSDRLISVSPTYAEEIQTPEEGMGLDTVLRARSSALTGILNGVDLREWNPMTDPSVFFPYAVGDIIARRANKRVFQAEFGLPQKSDALLLGMVSRLTTQKGADLLAKLAPRLFQENIQLAVVGVGDEGIMQEFATLRSRYPQNFVCHLRYSETLGHRLHSAVDASLIPSRFEPCGLTQFHALRYGSIPIAARVGGLSDTIIDANSAAVSEGVANGILFSPTTEDMLYLAIRRAQALFRQKAVWARMQRNGALHDVSWNGKAAQYARLLQDMTGHETVMTEPGSDIAPRRADPASARPRLSRQVARMPRTAGDAATSSLVPFTPRTGTRS
;
A
#
# COMPACT_ATOMS: atom_id res chain seq x y z
N MET A 1 20.17 -54.34 4.59
CA MET A 1 18.90 -53.80 4.03
C MET A 1 18.55 -52.58 4.85
N THR A 2 19.01 -51.42 4.43
CA THR A 2 18.68 -50.13 5.03
C THR A 2 17.34 -49.71 4.47
N GLN A 3 16.31 -49.69 5.32
CA GLN A 3 15.00 -49.14 4.97
C GLN A 3 15.15 -47.64 4.74
N ASN A 4 15.00 -47.22 3.49
CA ASN A 4 14.75 -45.83 3.15
C ASN A 4 13.36 -45.44 3.70
N THR A 5 13.30 -44.77 4.82
CA THR A 5 12.10 -44.08 5.26
C THR A 5 11.82 -42.98 4.22
N PRO A 6 10.65 -42.93 3.58
CA PRO A 6 10.34 -41.84 2.68
C PRO A 6 10.38 -40.54 3.48
N ALA A 7 11.09 -39.55 2.95
CA ALA A 7 11.06 -38.19 3.51
C ALA A 7 9.58 -37.78 3.62
N SER A 8 9.14 -37.48 4.82
CA SER A 8 7.78 -36.96 5.07
C SER A 8 7.63 -35.71 4.18
N ALA A 9 6.68 -35.76 3.26
CA ALA A 9 6.33 -34.58 2.48
C ALA A 9 6.01 -33.46 3.49
N VAL A 10 6.76 -32.36 3.44
CA VAL A 10 6.51 -31.21 4.30
C VAL A 10 5.11 -30.73 3.98
N ARG A 11 4.24 -30.72 4.97
CA ARG A 11 2.86 -30.27 4.81
C ARG A 11 2.87 -28.73 4.66
N GLU A 12 2.28 -28.23 3.59
CA GLU A 12 2.09 -26.81 3.35
C GLU A 12 1.27 -26.16 4.47
N LEU A 13 1.75 -25.01 5.01
CA LEU A 13 1.06 -24.26 6.04
C LEU A 13 -0.17 -23.57 5.43
N GLN A 14 -1.33 -23.77 6.02
CA GLN A 14 -2.59 -23.17 5.59
C GLN A 14 -2.83 -21.87 6.35
N LEU A 15 -2.87 -20.71 5.65
CA LEU A 15 -3.03 -19.39 6.22
C LEU A 15 -4.38 -18.77 5.85
N LEU A 16 -5.13 -18.25 6.84
CA LEU A 16 -6.30 -17.41 6.61
C LEU A 16 -5.89 -15.94 6.77
N SER A 17 -5.89 -15.17 5.67
CA SER A 17 -5.66 -13.72 5.69
C SER A 17 -6.98 -12.97 5.76
N VAL A 18 -7.18 -12.09 6.76
CA VAL A 18 -8.44 -11.37 7.02
C VAL A 18 -8.23 -9.87 6.85
N ALA A 19 -8.94 -9.25 5.90
CA ALA A 19 -8.77 -7.83 5.59
C ALA A 19 -10.05 -7.16 5.09
N ALA A 20 -10.06 -5.82 5.12
CA ALA A 20 -11.15 -5.00 4.57
C ALA A 20 -10.94 -4.64 3.09
N GLU A 21 -9.73 -4.77 2.59
CA GLU A 21 -9.33 -4.38 1.23
C GLU A 21 -8.48 -5.47 0.59
N ILE A 22 -8.52 -5.55 -0.74
CA ILE A 22 -7.63 -6.39 -1.56
C ILE A 22 -7.47 -5.78 -2.96
N TYR A 23 -6.24 -5.45 -3.35
CA TYR A 23 -5.92 -4.99 -4.71
C TYR A 23 -5.96 -6.18 -5.71
N PRO A 24 -6.46 -6.00 -6.95
CA PRO A 24 -6.95 -4.74 -7.54
C PRO A 24 -8.46 -4.49 -7.32
N LEU A 25 -9.17 -5.31 -6.54
CA LEU A 25 -10.63 -5.32 -6.47
C LEU A 25 -11.21 -4.14 -5.68
N ILE A 26 -10.59 -3.83 -4.54
CA ILE A 26 -11.00 -2.74 -3.66
C ILE A 26 -9.80 -2.20 -2.88
N LYS A 27 -9.55 -0.90 -2.96
CA LYS A 27 -8.38 -0.25 -2.37
C LYS A 27 -8.68 1.19 -1.96
N THR A 28 -8.22 1.57 -0.78
CA THR A 28 -8.19 2.97 -0.32
C THR A 28 -6.78 3.41 0.08
N GLY A 29 -5.89 2.46 0.36
CA GLY A 29 -4.52 2.69 0.80
C GLY A 29 -3.60 1.49 0.57
N GLY A 30 -2.42 1.52 1.18
CA GLY A 30 -1.42 0.46 1.03
C GLY A 30 -1.81 -0.90 1.62
N LEU A 31 -2.84 -0.96 2.47
CA LEU A 31 -3.39 -2.21 2.99
C LEU A 31 -3.81 -3.15 1.85
N GLY A 32 -4.57 -2.61 0.89
CA GLY A 32 -5.02 -3.39 -0.27
C GLY A 32 -3.87 -3.98 -1.08
N ASP A 33 -2.80 -3.19 -1.30
CA ASP A 33 -1.60 -3.65 -2.05
C ASP A 33 -0.92 -4.82 -1.34
N VAL A 34 -0.77 -4.75 -0.01
CA VAL A 34 -0.17 -5.82 0.80
C VAL A 34 -1.02 -7.08 0.72
N VAL A 35 -2.33 -6.97 0.99
CA VAL A 35 -3.24 -8.12 1.00
C VAL A 35 -3.34 -8.79 -0.38
N GLY A 36 -3.24 -8.01 -1.46
CA GLY A 36 -3.27 -8.53 -2.82
C GLY A 36 -1.97 -9.22 -3.28
N SER A 37 -0.82 -8.82 -2.74
CA SER A 37 0.48 -9.29 -3.23
C SER A 37 1.23 -10.25 -2.29
N LEU A 38 1.00 -10.19 -0.98
CA LEU A 38 1.66 -11.05 0.00
C LEU A 38 1.35 -12.56 -0.19
N PRO A 39 0.10 -12.99 -0.51
CA PRO A 39 -0.19 -14.40 -0.73
C PRO A 39 0.74 -15.06 -1.75
N ALA A 40 0.87 -14.50 -2.94
CA ALA A 40 1.76 -15.02 -3.98
C ALA A 40 3.24 -15.00 -3.57
N ALA A 41 3.65 -14.07 -2.71
CA ALA A 41 5.01 -14.01 -2.19
C ALA A 41 5.29 -15.07 -1.11
N LEU A 42 4.26 -15.61 -0.46
CA LEU A 42 4.38 -16.66 0.55
C LEU A 42 4.37 -18.08 -0.06
N GLU A 43 3.81 -18.27 -1.25
CA GLU A 43 3.79 -19.59 -1.93
C GLU A 43 5.17 -20.27 -2.04
N PRO A 44 6.28 -19.55 -2.40
CA PRO A 44 7.61 -20.15 -2.45
C PRO A 44 8.15 -20.62 -1.09
N HIS A 45 7.49 -20.23 0.00
CA HIS A 45 7.81 -20.62 1.37
C HIS A 45 6.87 -21.71 1.92
N GLU A 46 6.18 -22.42 1.04
CA GLU A 46 5.24 -23.51 1.39
C GLU A 46 4.09 -23.03 2.30
N ILE A 47 3.60 -21.82 2.06
CA ILE A 47 2.44 -21.22 2.74
C ILE A 47 1.35 -20.96 1.72
N SER A 48 0.25 -21.70 1.85
CA SER A 48 -0.97 -21.52 1.05
C SER A 48 -1.90 -20.56 1.77
N THR A 49 -2.24 -19.44 1.11
CA THR A 49 -3.08 -18.40 1.71
C THR A 49 -4.47 -18.39 1.09
N ARG A 50 -5.50 -18.41 1.94
CA ARG A 50 -6.86 -18.04 1.56
C ARG A 50 -7.19 -16.70 2.19
N THR A 51 -7.62 -15.73 1.37
CA THR A 51 -7.94 -14.39 1.83
C THR A 51 -9.45 -14.25 2.01
N ILE A 52 -9.89 -13.60 3.09
CA ILE A 52 -11.30 -13.29 3.34
C ILE A 52 -11.50 -11.78 3.43
N VAL A 53 -12.46 -11.27 2.65
CA VAL A 53 -12.83 -9.84 2.61
C VAL A 53 -14.35 -9.68 2.60
N PRO A 54 -14.88 -8.48 2.92
CA PRO A 54 -16.31 -8.20 2.72
C PRO A 54 -16.73 -8.34 1.25
N GLY A 55 -17.93 -8.82 1.03
CA GLY A 55 -18.56 -8.97 -0.29
C GLY A 55 -19.03 -7.63 -0.88
N TYR A 56 -18.11 -6.70 -1.05
CA TYR A 56 -18.42 -5.43 -1.73
C TYR A 56 -18.84 -5.69 -3.19
N PRO A 57 -19.64 -4.80 -3.81
CA PRO A 57 -20.07 -4.98 -5.21
C PRO A 57 -18.92 -5.26 -6.18
N ALA A 58 -17.78 -4.55 -6.02
CA ALA A 58 -16.60 -4.75 -6.87
C ALA A 58 -15.98 -6.14 -6.69
N VAL A 59 -15.93 -6.64 -5.45
CA VAL A 59 -15.40 -7.99 -5.13
C VAL A 59 -16.32 -9.06 -5.71
N LEU A 60 -17.63 -8.98 -5.43
CA LEU A 60 -18.61 -9.97 -5.94
C LEU A 60 -18.70 -9.96 -7.48
N HIS A 61 -18.53 -8.81 -8.12
CA HIS A 61 -18.50 -8.70 -9.57
C HIS A 61 -17.25 -9.37 -10.17
N ALA A 62 -16.10 -9.17 -9.55
CA ALA A 62 -14.84 -9.78 -10.00
C ALA A 62 -14.83 -11.31 -9.85
N LEU A 63 -15.52 -11.83 -8.84
CA LEU A 63 -15.68 -13.27 -8.63
C LEU A 63 -16.86 -13.84 -9.45
N CYS A 64 -16.88 -13.59 -10.77
CA CYS A 64 -17.99 -13.99 -11.66
C CYS A 64 -18.24 -15.52 -11.72
N ASN A 65 -17.23 -16.33 -11.42
CA ASN A 65 -17.31 -17.81 -11.35
C ASN A 65 -17.26 -18.31 -9.90
N ARG A 66 -17.75 -17.50 -8.95
CA ARG A 66 -17.77 -17.88 -7.53
C ARG A 66 -18.74 -19.02 -7.25
N GLU A 67 -18.38 -19.80 -6.24
CA GLU A 67 -19.21 -20.88 -5.73
C GLU A 67 -19.66 -20.55 -4.30
N GLU A 68 -20.93 -20.88 -3.96
CA GLU A 68 -21.41 -20.77 -2.59
C GLU A 68 -20.76 -21.87 -1.75
N THR A 69 -19.83 -21.47 -0.85
CA THR A 69 -19.13 -22.42 0.02
C THR A 69 -20.01 -22.85 1.19
N ILE A 70 -20.64 -21.88 1.84
CA ILE A 70 -21.52 -22.12 2.98
C ILE A 70 -22.45 -20.93 3.22
N ARG A 71 -23.64 -21.23 3.77
CA ARG A 71 -24.57 -20.24 4.30
C ARG A 71 -24.65 -20.38 5.81
N ILE A 72 -24.51 -19.26 6.52
CA ILE A 72 -24.57 -19.20 7.98
C ILE A 72 -25.78 -18.34 8.35
N ASP A 73 -26.78 -18.93 8.96
CA ASP A 73 -28.07 -18.26 9.21
C ASP A 73 -27.99 -17.10 10.19
N ASN A 74 -27.03 -17.15 11.13
CA ASN A 74 -26.91 -16.12 12.15
C ASN A 74 -25.45 -15.84 12.52
N VAL A 75 -24.93 -14.73 12.01
CA VAL A 75 -23.66 -14.14 12.44
C VAL A 75 -23.98 -12.74 12.97
N LEU A 76 -24.06 -12.57 14.29
CA LEU A 76 -24.41 -11.30 14.94
C LEU A 76 -25.75 -10.70 14.45
N GLY A 77 -26.73 -11.55 14.17
CA GLY A 77 -28.06 -11.15 13.69
C GLY A 77 -28.20 -11.10 12.17
N TYR A 78 -27.15 -11.40 11.40
CA TYR A 78 -27.17 -11.39 9.94
C TYR A 78 -27.01 -12.79 9.35
N SER A 79 -27.72 -13.06 8.25
CA SER A 79 -27.43 -14.24 7.40
C SER A 79 -26.26 -13.91 6.50
N VAL A 80 -25.25 -14.77 6.50
CA VAL A 80 -24.02 -14.63 5.73
C VAL A 80 -23.95 -15.70 4.65
N ILE A 81 -23.68 -15.32 3.41
CA ILE A 81 -23.25 -16.24 2.35
C ILE A 81 -21.76 -16.08 2.18
N LEU A 82 -21.00 -17.16 2.28
CA LEU A 82 -19.60 -17.19 1.96
C LEU A 82 -19.41 -17.66 0.53
N TRP A 83 -18.92 -16.77 -0.33
CA TRP A 83 -18.55 -17.09 -1.69
C TRP A 83 -17.08 -17.41 -1.78
N GLU A 84 -16.71 -18.47 -2.50
CA GLU A 84 -15.33 -18.77 -2.87
C GLU A 84 -15.10 -18.46 -4.35
N GLY A 85 -13.96 -17.89 -4.65
CA GLY A 85 -13.48 -17.66 -6.01
C GLY A 85 -11.96 -17.60 -6.03
N ARG A 86 -11.39 -17.47 -7.22
CA ARG A 86 -9.94 -17.36 -7.41
C ARG A 86 -9.56 -16.02 -7.99
N THR A 87 -8.44 -15.50 -7.52
CA THR A 87 -7.75 -14.32 -8.05
C THR A 87 -6.30 -14.70 -8.36
N ASP A 88 -5.54 -13.78 -8.95
CA ASP A 88 -4.09 -13.98 -9.16
C ASP A 88 -3.32 -14.17 -7.85
N GLY A 89 -3.86 -13.70 -6.73
CA GLY A 89 -3.33 -13.89 -5.37
C GLY A 89 -3.81 -15.16 -4.66
N GLY A 90 -4.48 -16.09 -5.35
CA GLY A 90 -4.95 -17.34 -4.76
C GLY A 90 -6.45 -17.40 -4.49
N THR A 91 -6.87 -18.20 -3.53
CA THR A 91 -8.29 -18.36 -3.15
C THR A 91 -8.78 -17.16 -2.35
N LEU A 92 -9.93 -16.61 -2.76
CA LEU A 92 -10.60 -15.48 -2.13
C LEU A 92 -11.99 -15.87 -1.63
N TYR A 93 -12.24 -15.63 -0.35
CA TYR A 93 -13.56 -15.68 0.26
C TYR A 93 -14.19 -14.30 0.32
N ALA A 94 -15.42 -14.15 -0.16
CA ALA A 94 -16.22 -12.94 -0.01
C ALA A 94 -17.37 -13.18 0.97
N VAL A 95 -17.41 -12.39 2.04
CA VAL A 95 -18.48 -12.40 3.05
C VAL A 95 -19.63 -11.56 2.53
N ASP A 96 -20.64 -12.19 1.98
CA ASP A 96 -21.78 -11.50 1.37
C ASP A 96 -22.91 -11.33 2.39
N VAL A 97 -23.12 -10.05 2.73
CA VAL A 97 -24.26 -9.56 3.55
C VAL A 97 -24.73 -8.27 2.88
N PRO A 98 -25.72 -8.33 1.99
CA PRO A 98 -26.14 -7.17 1.19
C PRO A 98 -26.46 -5.92 1.99
N ASP A 99 -27.12 -6.07 3.13
CA ASP A 99 -27.46 -4.96 4.03
C ASP A 99 -26.23 -4.20 4.56
N LEU A 100 -25.08 -4.88 4.68
CA LEU A 100 -23.85 -4.31 5.23
C LEU A 100 -22.89 -3.83 4.14
N TYR A 101 -22.80 -4.53 3.00
CA TYR A 101 -21.72 -4.32 2.05
C TYR A 101 -22.16 -3.85 0.66
N ASN A 102 -23.43 -4.06 0.26
CA ASN A 102 -23.92 -3.60 -1.05
C ASN A 102 -24.30 -2.12 -1.00
N ARG A 103 -23.29 -1.26 -0.97
CA ARG A 103 -23.45 0.20 -0.80
C ARG A 103 -22.53 0.97 -1.74
N PRO A 104 -22.93 2.20 -2.17
CA PRO A 104 -22.05 3.11 -2.91
C PRO A 104 -20.98 3.70 -1.97
N GLY A 105 -19.96 4.31 -2.56
CA GLY A 105 -18.83 4.90 -1.79
C GLY A 105 -17.63 3.99 -1.72
N ASN A 106 -16.81 4.18 -0.70
CA ASN A 106 -15.67 3.31 -0.45
C ASN A 106 -15.93 2.37 0.75
N PRO A 107 -15.03 1.46 1.09
CA PRO A 107 -15.21 0.53 2.21
C PRO A 107 -15.59 1.18 3.55
N TYR A 108 -15.17 2.42 3.79
CA TYR A 108 -15.27 3.09 5.10
C TYR A 108 -16.22 4.26 5.14
N LEU A 109 -16.38 4.94 4.00
CA LEU A 109 -17.07 6.22 3.88
C LEU A 109 -18.23 6.11 2.91
N SER A 110 -19.32 6.80 3.24
CA SER A 110 -20.44 7.05 2.35
C SER A 110 -20.06 8.06 1.24
N PRO A 111 -20.89 8.25 0.21
CA PRO A 111 -20.61 9.18 -0.89
C PRO A 111 -20.42 10.64 -0.48
N ASP A 112 -20.96 11.05 0.69
CA ASP A 112 -20.78 12.36 1.29
C ASP A 112 -19.49 12.50 2.12
N GLY A 113 -18.64 11.45 2.13
CA GLY A 113 -17.34 11.44 2.80
C GLY A 113 -17.39 11.18 4.31
N GLN A 114 -18.57 10.86 4.86
CA GLN A 114 -18.70 10.54 6.29
C GLN A 114 -18.52 9.03 6.53
N PRO A 115 -17.93 8.64 7.68
CA PRO A 115 -17.87 7.24 8.06
C PRO A 115 -19.27 6.63 8.15
N TRP A 116 -19.43 5.41 7.64
CA TRP A 116 -20.66 4.67 7.83
C TRP A 116 -20.89 4.43 9.33
N SER A 117 -22.06 4.80 9.85
CA SER A 117 -22.40 4.70 11.28
C SER A 117 -22.39 3.27 11.80
N ASP A 118 -22.57 2.30 10.93
CA ASP A 118 -22.58 0.86 11.22
C ASP A 118 -21.25 0.16 10.90
N ASN A 119 -20.17 0.88 10.68
CA ASN A 119 -18.84 0.29 10.44
C ASN A 119 -18.45 -0.73 11.52
N GLY A 120 -18.84 -0.52 12.78
CA GLY A 120 -18.58 -1.45 13.86
C GLY A 120 -19.17 -2.84 13.59
N ILE A 121 -20.46 -2.90 13.28
CA ILE A 121 -21.11 -4.20 13.01
C ILE A 121 -20.66 -4.81 11.70
N ARG A 122 -20.38 -4.01 10.67
CA ARG A 122 -19.85 -4.47 9.37
C ARG A 122 -18.57 -5.27 9.55
N TYR A 123 -17.61 -4.72 10.28
CA TYR A 123 -16.33 -5.39 10.49
C TYR A 123 -16.37 -6.42 11.62
N ALA A 124 -17.28 -6.31 12.58
CA ALA A 124 -17.54 -7.38 13.54
C ALA A 124 -18.07 -8.66 12.85
N VAL A 125 -18.98 -8.53 11.87
CA VAL A 125 -19.50 -9.66 11.07
C VAL A 125 -18.38 -10.30 10.25
N LEU A 126 -17.50 -9.53 9.60
CA LEU A 126 -16.30 -10.05 8.93
C LEU A 126 -15.42 -10.85 9.90
N CYS A 127 -15.08 -10.26 11.04
CA CYS A 127 -14.21 -10.88 12.04
C CYS A 127 -14.85 -12.17 12.63
N ARG A 128 -16.15 -12.14 12.91
CA ARG A 128 -16.86 -13.32 13.46
C ARG A 128 -16.92 -14.45 12.44
N THR A 129 -17.19 -14.14 11.17
CA THR A 129 -17.16 -15.13 10.08
C THR A 129 -15.76 -15.75 9.92
N ALA A 130 -14.73 -14.93 9.93
CA ALA A 130 -13.35 -15.39 9.86
C ALA A 130 -12.97 -16.29 11.06
N ALA A 131 -13.40 -15.94 12.27
CA ALA A 131 -13.18 -16.75 13.47
C ALA A 131 -13.89 -18.10 13.40
N LEU A 132 -15.13 -18.15 12.88
CA LEU A 132 -15.85 -19.40 12.66
C LEU A 132 -15.11 -20.32 11.67
N ILE A 133 -14.64 -19.77 10.56
CA ILE A 133 -13.82 -20.52 9.59
C ILE A 133 -12.54 -21.04 10.24
N ALA A 134 -11.84 -20.18 10.97
CA ALA A 134 -10.61 -20.53 11.66
C ALA A 134 -10.80 -21.64 12.72
N SER A 135 -12.00 -21.72 13.32
CA SER A 135 -12.37 -22.77 14.29
C SER A 135 -12.86 -24.06 13.66
N GLY A 136 -12.92 -24.14 12.31
CA GLY A 136 -13.28 -25.39 11.59
C GLY A 136 -14.71 -25.41 11.07
N LEU A 137 -15.30 -24.26 10.75
CA LEU A 137 -16.62 -24.18 10.11
C LEU A 137 -16.65 -24.89 8.74
N LEU A 138 -15.54 -24.85 7.98
CA LEU A 138 -15.45 -25.50 6.68
C LEU A 138 -14.98 -26.95 6.87
N PRO A 139 -15.71 -27.96 6.34
CA PRO A 139 -15.40 -29.37 6.59
C PRO A 139 -14.08 -29.80 5.93
N ASP A 140 -13.74 -29.22 4.79
CA ASP A 140 -12.61 -29.65 3.96
C ASP A 140 -11.37 -28.75 4.10
N TRP A 141 -11.45 -27.67 4.91
CA TRP A 141 -10.34 -26.77 5.10
C TRP A 141 -10.34 -26.08 6.46
N LYS A 142 -9.18 -26.07 7.11
CA LYS A 142 -8.93 -25.36 8.34
C LYS A 142 -7.55 -24.71 8.29
N PRO A 143 -7.40 -23.43 8.67
CA PRO A 143 -6.10 -22.79 8.71
C PRO A 143 -5.24 -23.25 9.90
N ASP A 144 -3.94 -23.30 9.69
CA ASP A 144 -2.94 -23.52 10.73
C ASP A 144 -2.63 -22.22 11.48
N ALA A 145 -2.79 -21.06 10.83
CA ALA A 145 -2.64 -19.72 11.40
C ALA A 145 -3.60 -18.71 10.76
N VAL A 146 -3.83 -17.60 11.47
CA VAL A 146 -4.58 -16.45 10.96
C VAL A 146 -3.67 -15.23 10.91
N LEU A 147 -3.74 -14.48 9.78
CA LEU A 147 -3.12 -13.18 9.60
C LEU A 147 -4.21 -12.13 9.50
N SER A 148 -4.39 -11.31 10.53
CA SER A 148 -5.42 -10.26 10.57
C SER A 148 -4.80 -8.89 10.32
N HIS A 149 -5.51 -8.03 9.55
CA HIS A 149 -4.97 -6.76 9.09
C HIS A 149 -5.76 -5.57 9.60
N ASP A 150 -5.10 -4.67 10.34
CA ASP A 150 -5.63 -3.43 10.90
C ASP A 150 -6.91 -3.61 11.77
N TRP A 151 -7.49 -2.50 12.23
CA TRP A 151 -8.65 -2.51 13.11
C TRP A 151 -9.86 -3.24 12.53
N HIS A 152 -10.02 -3.27 11.20
CA HIS A 152 -11.13 -3.94 10.52
C HIS A 152 -11.15 -5.46 10.76
N ALA A 153 -9.99 -6.06 10.98
CA ALA A 153 -9.85 -7.47 11.35
C ALA A 153 -9.49 -7.64 12.84
N GLY A 154 -9.55 -6.55 13.61
CA GLY A 154 -9.03 -6.51 14.98
C GLY A 154 -9.81 -7.36 16.00
N LEU A 155 -11.08 -7.68 15.74
CA LEU A 155 -11.84 -8.57 16.61
C LEU A 155 -11.62 -10.07 16.36
N VAL A 156 -10.90 -10.47 15.29
CA VAL A 156 -10.66 -11.90 15.02
C VAL A 156 -10.01 -12.59 16.22
N PRO A 157 -8.88 -12.11 16.77
CA PRO A 157 -8.25 -12.77 17.91
C PRO A 157 -9.11 -12.74 19.16
N ALA A 158 -9.91 -11.67 19.36
CA ALA A 158 -10.85 -11.61 20.48
C ALA A 158 -11.96 -12.69 20.36
N TYR A 159 -12.55 -12.86 19.19
CA TYR A 159 -13.52 -13.93 18.98
C TYR A 159 -12.92 -15.31 19.20
N LEU A 160 -11.73 -15.59 18.66
CA LEU A 160 -11.05 -16.87 18.87
C LEU A 160 -10.75 -17.13 20.35
N ARG A 161 -10.39 -16.08 21.11
CA ARG A 161 -10.13 -16.17 22.57
C ARG A 161 -11.35 -16.59 23.37
N TYR A 162 -12.55 -16.18 22.94
CA TYR A 162 -13.83 -16.46 23.63
C TYR A 162 -14.60 -17.64 23.02
N MET A 163 -14.07 -18.29 21.97
CA MET A 163 -14.65 -19.52 21.43
C MET A 163 -14.17 -20.74 22.21
N GLU A 164 -15.02 -21.76 22.27
CA GLU A 164 -14.66 -23.06 22.84
C GLU A 164 -13.84 -23.89 21.85
N GLY A 165 -12.92 -24.68 22.38
CA GLY A 165 -12.09 -25.59 21.60
C GLY A 165 -10.75 -25.00 21.13
N PRO A 166 -9.94 -25.81 20.41
CA PRO A 166 -8.63 -25.38 19.94
C PRO A 166 -8.76 -24.44 18.74
N THR A 167 -8.15 -23.26 18.86
CA THR A 167 -8.09 -22.22 17.82
C THR A 167 -6.67 -22.06 17.29
N PRO A 168 -6.49 -21.69 16.01
CA PRO A 168 -5.17 -21.42 15.45
C PRO A 168 -4.58 -20.13 16.05
N PRO A 169 -3.25 -19.99 16.11
CA PRO A 169 -2.60 -18.76 16.52
C PRO A 169 -2.86 -17.63 15.50
N VAL A 170 -2.84 -16.39 16.01
CA VAL A 170 -3.10 -15.17 15.24
C VAL A 170 -1.87 -14.27 15.21
N ALA A 171 -1.41 -13.91 14.02
CA ALA A 171 -0.54 -12.75 13.80
C ALA A 171 -1.40 -11.55 13.37
N HIS A 172 -1.20 -10.39 14.00
CA HIS A 172 -1.90 -9.17 13.63
C HIS A 172 -0.96 -8.14 13.04
N VAL A 173 -1.32 -7.61 11.86
CA VAL A 173 -0.54 -6.60 11.14
C VAL A 173 -1.13 -5.21 11.38
N VAL A 174 -0.33 -4.34 11.98
CA VAL A 174 -0.65 -2.91 12.20
C VAL A 174 -0.12 -2.13 11.00
N HIS A 175 -1.02 -1.76 10.07
CA HIS A 175 -0.69 -0.91 8.92
C HIS A 175 -0.70 0.57 9.29
N ASN A 176 -1.63 0.99 10.14
CA ASN A 176 -1.69 2.36 10.63
C ASN A 176 -2.42 2.45 11.98
N LEU A 177 -1.67 2.66 13.04
CA LEU A 177 -2.19 2.72 14.42
C LEU A 177 -3.13 3.92 14.67
N ALA A 178 -3.08 4.96 13.82
CA ALA A 178 -3.98 6.11 13.93
C ALA A 178 -5.46 5.75 13.72
N PHE A 179 -5.74 4.60 13.08
CA PHE A 179 -7.08 4.08 12.89
C PHE A 179 -7.33 2.92 13.86
N GLN A 180 -8.15 3.16 14.88
CA GLN A 180 -8.31 2.22 15.98
C GLN A 180 -9.63 1.45 15.99
N GLY A 181 -10.61 1.86 15.15
CA GLY A 181 -11.95 1.26 15.19
C GLY A 181 -12.60 1.44 16.55
N LEU A 182 -12.89 2.71 16.88
CA LEU A 182 -13.49 3.10 18.17
C LEU A 182 -15.02 3.10 18.09
N PHE A 183 -15.66 2.40 19.01
CA PHE A 183 -17.12 2.28 19.05
C PHE A 183 -17.66 2.43 20.47
N PRO A 184 -18.91 2.91 20.64
CA PRO A 184 -19.54 3.06 21.93
C PRO A 184 -19.62 1.71 22.69
N ARG A 185 -19.47 1.76 24.02
CA ARG A 185 -19.56 0.58 24.90
C ARG A 185 -20.87 -0.21 24.72
N GLU A 186 -21.95 0.49 24.46
CA GLU A 186 -23.30 -0.08 24.29
C GLU A 186 -23.35 -1.08 23.10
N MET A 187 -22.41 -0.99 22.16
CA MET A 187 -22.31 -1.92 21.04
C MET A 187 -21.70 -3.27 21.41
N LEU A 188 -21.17 -3.45 22.62
CA LEU A 188 -20.48 -4.69 23.04
C LEU A 188 -21.36 -5.93 22.83
N HIS A 189 -22.63 -5.83 23.23
CA HIS A 189 -23.59 -6.91 23.04
C HIS A 189 -23.88 -7.20 21.56
N ALA A 190 -24.02 -6.13 20.74
CA ALA A 190 -24.23 -6.28 19.31
C ALA A 190 -23.03 -6.95 18.63
N PHE A 191 -21.82 -6.74 19.14
CA PHE A 191 -20.62 -7.44 18.68
C PHE A 191 -20.53 -8.89 19.20
N GLY A 192 -21.48 -9.35 20.03
CA GLY A 192 -21.48 -10.72 20.55
C GLY A 192 -20.30 -11.04 21.46
N LEU A 193 -19.77 -10.04 22.16
CA LEU A 193 -18.67 -10.19 23.11
C LEU A 193 -19.19 -10.17 24.55
N PRO A 194 -18.57 -10.94 25.46
CA PRO A 194 -19.01 -10.98 26.87
C PRO A 194 -18.69 -9.66 27.58
N GLU A 195 -19.53 -9.29 28.58
CA GLU A 195 -19.32 -8.08 29.38
C GLU A 195 -17.91 -8.01 30.01
N GLY A 196 -17.36 -9.15 30.42
CA GLY A 196 -16.03 -9.25 30.98
C GLY A 196 -14.90 -8.90 30.02
N SER A 197 -15.18 -8.74 28.71
CA SER A 197 -14.20 -8.30 27.72
C SER A 197 -13.99 -6.78 27.71
N PHE A 198 -14.91 -6.01 28.29
CA PHE A 198 -14.80 -4.56 28.38
C PHE A 198 -14.02 -4.13 29.63
N THR A 199 -12.73 -4.40 29.63
CA THR A 199 -11.81 -4.06 30.73
C THR A 199 -10.57 -3.35 30.17
N PHE A 200 -9.88 -2.62 31.05
CA PHE A 200 -8.69 -1.84 30.67
C PHE A 200 -7.57 -2.67 30.02
N ASP A 201 -7.42 -3.91 30.42
CA ASP A 201 -6.44 -4.86 29.89
C ASP A 201 -6.91 -5.62 28.64
N GLN A 202 -8.11 -5.32 28.12
CA GLN A 202 -8.69 -5.98 26.95
C GLN A 202 -9.15 -4.98 25.89
N LEU A 203 -10.48 -4.75 25.74
CA LEU A 203 -11.06 -3.95 24.66
C LEU A 203 -11.28 -2.48 25.00
N GLU A 204 -11.39 -2.15 26.29
CA GLU A 204 -11.71 -0.79 26.71
C GLU A 204 -10.59 0.20 26.36
N TYR A 205 -10.94 1.33 25.76
CA TYR A 205 -10.06 2.42 25.41
C TYR A 205 -10.77 3.76 25.63
N TYR A 206 -10.42 4.45 26.72
CA TYR A 206 -11.03 5.72 27.13
C TYR A 206 -12.57 5.71 27.09
N GLY A 207 -13.19 4.67 27.64
CA GLY A 207 -14.65 4.49 27.70
C GLY A 207 -15.28 3.95 26.42
N GLN A 208 -14.50 3.67 25.38
CA GLN A 208 -14.95 3.09 24.12
C GLN A 208 -14.38 1.68 23.92
N ILE A 209 -14.97 0.92 23.00
CA ILE A 209 -14.40 -0.32 22.48
C ILE A 209 -13.41 0.02 21.39
N SER A 210 -12.17 -0.48 21.48
CA SER A 210 -11.19 -0.37 20.42
C SER A 210 -10.90 -1.74 19.80
N PHE A 211 -11.19 -1.89 18.51
CA PHE A 211 -10.89 -3.12 17.76
C PHE A 211 -9.37 -3.32 17.61
N MET A 212 -8.62 -2.22 17.41
CA MET A 212 -7.16 -2.29 17.36
C MET A 212 -6.59 -2.76 18.71
N LYS A 213 -7.07 -2.21 19.84
CA LYS A 213 -6.60 -2.65 21.16
C LYS A 213 -6.91 -4.13 21.40
N ALA A 214 -8.10 -4.60 20.99
CA ALA A 214 -8.43 -6.03 21.05
C ALA A 214 -7.41 -6.88 20.27
N ALA A 215 -7.05 -6.46 19.06
CA ALA A 215 -6.03 -7.14 18.27
C ALA A 215 -4.68 -7.15 18.97
N LEU A 216 -4.23 -6.01 19.49
CA LEU A 216 -2.95 -5.91 20.19
C LEU A 216 -2.89 -6.77 21.46
N GLN A 217 -4.01 -6.96 22.16
CA GLN A 217 -4.05 -7.73 23.39
C GLN A 217 -4.16 -9.24 23.15
N PHE A 218 -4.95 -9.66 22.18
CA PHE A 218 -5.31 -11.08 22.02
C PHE A 218 -4.51 -11.83 20.93
N SER A 219 -3.76 -11.15 20.07
CA SER A 219 -2.95 -11.84 19.06
C SER A 219 -1.68 -12.44 19.66
N ASP A 220 -1.21 -13.56 19.10
CA ASP A 220 0.02 -14.23 19.54
C ASP A 220 1.27 -13.48 19.08
N ARG A 221 1.24 -12.89 17.88
CA ARG A 221 2.29 -12.05 17.32
C ARG A 221 1.71 -10.75 16.77
N LEU A 222 2.51 -9.70 16.86
CA LEU A 222 2.20 -8.38 16.32
C LEU A 222 3.24 -8.03 15.27
N ILE A 223 2.78 -7.57 14.13
CA ILE A 223 3.64 -7.16 13.02
C ILE A 223 3.37 -5.68 12.73
N SER A 224 4.39 -4.84 12.90
CA SER A 224 4.38 -3.49 12.36
C SER A 224 4.97 -3.50 10.95
N VAL A 225 4.50 -2.61 10.08
CA VAL A 225 4.92 -2.58 8.67
C VAL A 225 6.29 -1.92 8.42
N SER A 226 7.05 -1.63 9.48
CA SER A 226 8.48 -1.31 9.41
C SER A 226 9.16 -1.44 10.77
N PRO A 227 10.48 -1.67 10.83
CA PRO A 227 11.25 -1.70 12.09
C PRO A 227 11.18 -0.38 12.85
N THR A 228 11.46 0.76 12.18
CA THR A 228 11.39 2.08 12.80
C THR A 228 9.98 2.38 13.31
N TYR A 229 8.93 2.04 12.56
CA TYR A 229 7.56 2.26 13.04
C TYR A 229 7.21 1.37 14.24
N ALA A 230 7.75 0.15 14.32
CA ALA A 230 7.60 -0.70 15.50
C ALA A 230 8.20 -0.06 16.77
N GLU A 231 9.29 0.71 16.63
CA GLU A 231 9.87 1.48 17.72
C GLU A 231 9.05 2.73 18.04
N GLU A 232 8.66 3.50 17.03
CA GLU A 232 7.90 4.76 17.15
C GLU A 232 6.56 4.55 17.88
N ILE A 233 5.78 3.52 17.52
CA ILE A 233 4.47 3.26 18.13
C ILE A 233 4.53 2.81 19.60
N GLN A 234 5.70 2.53 20.14
CA GLN A 234 5.94 2.27 21.55
C GLN A 234 6.22 3.56 22.35
N THR A 235 6.26 4.73 21.68
CA THR A 235 6.44 6.03 22.34
C THR A 235 5.12 6.73 22.59
N PRO A 236 5.01 7.61 23.60
CA PRO A 236 3.80 8.38 23.86
C PRO A 236 3.38 9.27 22.68
N GLU A 237 4.35 9.75 21.89
CA GLU A 237 4.15 10.67 20.77
C GLU A 237 3.44 9.98 19.60
N GLU A 238 3.85 8.75 19.26
CA GLU A 238 3.37 8.03 18.06
C GLU A 238 2.50 6.81 18.39
N GLY A 239 2.41 6.42 19.67
CA GLY A 239 1.63 5.26 20.13
C GLY A 239 0.12 5.48 20.18
N MET A 240 -0.37 6.68 19.86
CA MET A 240 -1.80 7.01 19.79
C MET A 240 -2.59 6.55 21.04
N GLY A 241 -1.96 6.62 22.24
CA GLY A 241 -2.52 6.16 23.50
C GLY A 241 -2.51 4.64 23.72
N LEU A 242 -1.89 3.87 22.81
CA LEU A 242 -1.68 2.41 22.92
C LEU A 242 -0.20 2.05 23.16
N ASP A 243 0.68 3.04 23.35
CA ASP A 243 2.11 2.86 23.59
C ASP A 243 2.42 1.95 24.78
N THR A 244 1.66 2.07 25.87
CA THR A 244 1.81 1.21 27.06
C THR A 244 1.46 -0.25 26.76
N VAL A 245 0.43 -0.51 25.95
CA VAL A 245 0.05 -1.86 25.50
C VAL A 245 1.17 -2.43 24.62
N LEU A 246 1.66 -1.63 23.68
CA LEU A 246 2.70 -2.06 22.74
C LEU A 246 4.04 -2.32 23.47
N ARG A 247 4.43 -1.48 24.43
CA ARG A 247 5.60 -1.76 25.28
C ARG A 247 5.46 -3.04 26.10
N ALA A 248 4.29 -3.28 26.69
CA ALA A 248 4.02 -4.52 27.42
C ALA A 248 4.06 -5.76 26.51
N ARG A 249 3.79 -5.58 25.22
CA ARG A 249 3.79 -6.62 24.18
C ARG A 249 5.03 -6.56 23.28
N SER A 250 6.08 -5.84 23.66
CA SER A 250 7.28 -5.61 22.82
C SER A 250 7.96 -6.90 22.36
N SER A 251 7.96 -7.95 23.17
CA SER A 251 8.51 -9.26 22.80
C SER A 251 7.71 -10.00 21.71
N ALA A 252 6.46 -9.64 21.52
CA ALA A 252 5.59 -10.18 20.47
C ALA A 252 5.56 -9.30 19.21
N LEU A 253 6.11 -8.07 19.28
CA LEU A 253 6.09 -7.08 18.21
C LEU A 253 7.34 -7.19 17.33
N THR A 254 7.12 -7.31 16.02
CA THR A 254 8.19 -7.34 15.01
C THR A 254 7.89 -6.35 13.89
N GLY A 255 8.89 -5.59 13.46
CA GLY A 255 8.78 -4.72 12.28
C GLY A 255 9.18 -5.47 11.00
N ILE A 256 8.26 -5.63 10.05
CA ILE A 256 8.53 -6.23 8.73
C ILE A 256 8.06 -5.26 7.65
N LEU A 257 9.00 -4.81 6.81
CA LEU A 257 8.68 -3.91 5.69
C LEU A 257 7.75 -4.58 4.67
N ASN A 258 6.88 -3.78 4.07
CA ASN A 258 6.10 -4.22 2.91
C ASN A 258 6.99 -4.39 1.68
N GLY A 259 6.57 -5.24 0.76
CA GLY A 259 7.11 -5.33 -0.59
C GLY A 259 6.18 -4.69 -1.62
N VAL A 260 6.64 -4.64 -2.85
CA VAL A 260 5.90 -4.17 -4.02
C VAL A 260 5.81 -5.29 -5.06
N ASP A 261 4.66 -5.44 -5.71
CA ASP A 261 4.55 -6.34 -6.88
C ASP A 261 5.32 -5.74 -8.06
N LEU A 262 6.43 -6.39 -8.41
CA LEU A 262 7.28 -5.95 -9.51
C LEU A 262 6.70 -6.24 -10.90
N ARG A 263 5.60 -6.97 -11.02
CA ARG A 263 4.86 -7.15 -12.29
C ARG A 263 4.04 -5.91 -12.57
N GLU A 264 3.37 -5.39 -11.55
CA GLU A 264 2.57 -4.15 -11.61
C GLU A 264 3.50 -2.91 -11.73
N TRP A 265 4.47 -2.79 -10.83
CA TRP A 265 5.38 -1.65 -10.77
C TRP A 265 6.66 -1.89 -11.60
N ASN A 266 6.50 -1.93 -12.94
CA ASN A 266 7.59 -2.17 -13.88
C ASN A 266 7.58 -1.17 -15.04
N PRO A 267 8.49 -0.19 -15.08
CA PRO A 267 8.48 0.84 -16.11
C PRO A 267 8.69 0.33 -17.55
N MET A 268 9.11 -0.95 -17.74
CA MET A 268 9.24 -1.58 -19.04
C MET A 268 7.90 -2.06 -19.61
N THR A 269 6.99 -2.52 -18.75
CA THR A 269 5.72 -3.15 -19.13
C THR A 269 4.49 -2.37 -18.69
N ASP A 270 4.66 -1.31 -17.92
CA ASP A 270 3.58 -0.46 -17.42
C ASP A 270 2.92 0.31 -18.57
N PRO A 271 1.63 0.04 -18.87
CA PRO A 271 0.93 0.70 -19.97
C PRO A 271 0.66 2.19 -19.71
N SER A 272 0.81 2.66 -18.47
CA SER A 272 0.62 4.05 -18.09
C SER A 272 1.82 4.92 -18.45
N VAL A 273 3.01 4.35 -18.63
CA VAL A 273 4.26 5.07 -18.94
C VAL A 273 4.25 5.48 -20.41
N PHE A 274 4.55 6.74 -20.70
CA PHE A 274 4.54 7.25 -22.08
C PHE A 274 5.58 6.54 -22.97
N PHE A 275 6.79 6.39 -22.46
CA PHE A 275 7.89 5.67 -23.11
C PHE A 275 8.42 4.62 -22.14
N PRO A 276 8.17 3.34 -22.39
CA PRO A 276 8.72 2.25 -21.58
C PRO A 276 10.25 2.30 -21.55
N TYR A 277 10.84 1.98 -20.40
CA TYR A 277 12.29 1.95 -20.21
C TYR A 277 12.69 0.84 -19.23
N ALA A 278 13.90 0.30 -19.44
CA ALA A 278 14.44 -0.69 -18.52
C ALA A 278 14.74 -0.05 -17.15
N VAL A 279 14.52 -0.82 -16.08
CA VAL A 279 14.86 -0.39 -14.73
C VAL A 279 16.34 0.01 -14.67
N GLY A 280 16.60 1.23 -14.19
CA GLY A 280 17.95 1.81 -14.18
C GLY A 280 18.42 2.47 -15.49
N ASP A 281 17.66 2.42 -16.58
CA ASP A 281 17.94 3.22 -17.79
C ASP A 281 17.45 4.66 -17.64
N ILE A 282 18.28 5.46 -17.00
CA ILE A 282 17.99 6.86 -16.68
C ILE A 282 17.96 7.75 -17.94
N ILE A 283 18.60 7.33 -19.02
CA ILE A 283 18.65 8.10 -20.28
C ILE A 283 17.30 7.98 -21.00
N ALA A 284 16.80 6.77 -21.20
CA ALA A 284 15.50 6.54 -21.82
C ALA A 284 14.36 7.17 -21.00
N ARG A 285 14.45 7.11 -19.67
CA ARG A 285 13.49 7.73 -18.74
C ARG A 285 13.27 9.23 -19.01
N ARG A 286 14.28 9.99 -19.43
CA ARG A 286 14.19 11.45 -19.62
C ARG A 286 13.12 11.88 -20.63
N ALA A 287 12.74 11.03 -21.57
CA ALA A 287 11.68 11.32 -22.53
C ALA A 287 10.32 11.50 -21.83
N ASN A 288 10.05 10.72 -20.78
CA ASN A 288 8.81 10.80 -20.01
C ASN A 288 8.60 12.17 -19.35
N LYS A 289 9.67 12.79 -18.81
CA LYS A 289 9.59 14.14 -18.24
C LYS A 289 9.11 15.17 -19.27
N ARG A 290 9.67 15.17 -20.48
CA ARG A 290 9.31 16.14 -21.53
C ARG A 290 7.86 15.99 -21.97
N VAL A 291 7.40 14.75 -22.14
CA VAL A 291 6.01 14.50 -22.54
C VAL A 291 5.05 14.87 -21.42
N PHE A 292 5.37 14.53 -20.16
CA PHE A 292 4.58 14.94 -19.02
C PHE A 292 4.45 16.48 -18.93
N GLN A 293 5.56 17.21 -19.07
CA GLN A 293 5.54 18.68 -19.09
C GLN A 293 4.61 19.21 -20.18
N ALA A 294 4.70 18.66 -21.39
CA ALA A 294 3.87 19.08 -22.54
C ALA A 294 2.39 18.77 -22.31
N GLU A 295 2.04 17.54 -21.87
CA GLU A 295 0.66 17.12 -21.65
C GLU A 295 -0.04 17.94 -20.56
N PHE A 296 0.70 18.30 -19.52
CA PHE A 296 0.14 19.07 -18.39
C PHE A 296 0.35 20.58 -18.50
N GLY A 297 0.84 21.08 -19.63
CA GLY A 297 0.98 22.51 -19.92
C GLY A 297 2.14 23.20 -19.17
N LEU A 298 3.10 22.43 -18.66
CA LEU A 298 4.33 22.98 -18.10
C LEU A 298 5.34 23.30 -19.21
N PRO A 299 6.14 24.37 -19.08
CA PRO A 299 7.26 24.59 -19.99
C PRO A 299 8.24 23.40 -20.01
N GLN A 300 8.62 22.96 -21.20
CA GLN A 300 9.58 21.85 -21.37
C GLN A 300 11.01 22.32 -21.04
N LYS A 301 11.36 22.33 -19.75
CA LYS A 301 12.67 22.73 -19.23
C LYS A 301 13.41 21.50 -18.69
N SER A 302 14.44 21.06 -19.39
CA SER A 302 15.24 19.91 -18.96
C SER A 302 16.10 20.18 -17.72
N ASP A 303 16.43 21.43 -17.48
CA ASP A 303 17.25 21.94 -16.37
C ASP A 303 16.43 22.36 -15.14
N ALA A 304 15.10 22.54 -15.26
CA ALA A 304 14.24 22.71 -14.11
C ALA A 304 14.10 21.40 -13.34
N LEU A 305 14.18 21.46 -12.00
CA LEU A 305 13.89 20.31 -11.14
C LEU A 305 12.37 20.11 -11.09
N LEU A 306 11.88 19.02 -11.68
CA LEU A 306 10.47 18.64 -11.65
C LEU A 306 10.20 17.77 -10.42
N LEU A 307 9.48 18.32 -9.46
CA LEU A 307 9.04 17.65 -8.24
C LEU A 307 7.64 17.06 -8.43
N GLY A 308 7.36 15.94 -7.77
CA GLY A 308 6.03 15.33 -7.77
C GLY A 308 5.57 14.90 -6.40
N MET A 309 4.26 14.97 -6.14
CA MET A 309 3.61 14.38 -4.97
C MET A 309 2.42 13.55 -5.44
N VAL A 310 2.40 12.25 -5.05
CA VAL A 310 1.26 11.35 -5.23
C VAL A 310 0.85 10.84 -3.86
N SER A 311 -0.28 11.32 -3.34
CA SER A 311 -0.75 10.88 -2.02
C SER A 311 -2.20 11.31 -1.77
N ARG A 312 -2.78 10.84 -0.65
CA ARG A 312 -3.91 11.53 -0.04
C ARG A 312 -3.44 12.93 0.41
N LEU A 313 -4.21 13.96 0.05
CA LEU A 313 -3.87 15.35 0.35
C LEU A 313 -4.36 15.70 1.77
N THR A 314 -3.63 15.23 2.77
CA THR A 314 -3.95 15.40 4.19
C THR A 314 -2.77 15.99 4.95
N THR A 315 -3.05 16.47 6.15
CA THR A 315 -2.03 16.97 7.08
C THR A 315 -1.02 15.88 7.45
N GLN A 316 -1.47 14.62 7.60
CA GLN A 316 -0.59 13.46 7.81
C GLN A 316 0.48 13.37 6.74
N LYS A 317 0.11 13.54 5.48
CA LYS A 317 1.03 13.43 4.32
C LYS A 317 1.84 14.71 4.07
N GLY A 318 1.66 15.75 4.88
CA GLY A 318 2.38 17.02 4.76
C GLY A 318 2.01 17.83 3.53
N ALA A 319 0.82 17.59 2.94
CA ALA A 319 0.34 18.33 1.77
C ALA A 319 0.14 19.82 2.09
N ASP A 320 -0.25 20.15 3.32
CA ASP A 320 -0.33 21.51 3.84
C ASP A 320 1.04 22.22 3.89
N LEU A 321 2.12 21.51 4.28
CA LEU A 321 3.48 22.05 4.27
C LEU A 321 3.91 22.39 2.84
N LEU A 322 3.62 21.50 1.90
CA LEU A 322 3.96 21.71 0.50
C LEU A 322 3.16 22.86 -0.12
N ALA A 323 1.87 22.98 0.17
CA ALA A 323 1.03 24.06 -0.34
C ALA A 323 1.55 25.44 0.12
N LYS A 324 1.91 25.57 1.40
CA LYS A 324 2.52 26.79 1.96
C LYS A 324 3.88 27.11 1.35
N LEU A 325 4.71 26.10 1.14
CA LEU A 325 6.07 26.25 0.63
C LEU A 325 6.11 26.57 -0.87
N ALA A 326 5.14 26.10 -1.66
CA ALA A 326 5.16 26.13 -3.12
C ALA A 326 5.44 27.53 -3.73
N PRO A 327 4.86 28.66 -3.24
CA PRO A 327 5.17 29.98 -3.79
C PRO A 327 6.66 30.35 -3.70
N ARG A 328 7.35 29.92 -2.65
CA ARG A 328 8.79 30.14 -2.47
C ARG A 328 9.61 29.31 -3.45
N LEU A 329 9.19 28.05 -3.71
CA LEU A 329 9.86 27.16 -4.69
C LEU A 329 9.76 27.70 -6.12
N PHE A 330 8.64 28.34 -6.48
CA PHE A 330 8.41 28.84 -7.83
C PHE A 330 9.23 30.08 -8.19
N GLN A 331 9.91 30.69 -7.22
CA GLN A 331 10.90 31.76 -7.46
C GLN A 331 12.24 31.18 -7.95
N GLU A 332 12.39 29.87 -7.91
CA GLU A 332 13.56 29.14 -8.37
C GLU A 332 13.25 28.38 -9.67
N ASN A 333 14.26 27.70 -10.25
CA ASN A 333 14.05 26.84 -11.43
C ASN A 333 13.46 25.48 -11.02
N ILE A 334 12.24 25.51 -10.45
CA ILE A 334 11.49 24.35 -9.96
C ILE A 334 10.11 24.33 -10.58
N GLN A 335 9.67 23.13 -10.95
CA GLN A 335 8.31 22.81 -11.33
C GLN A 335 7.75 21.77 -10.35
N LEU A 336 6.43 21.79 -10.10
CA LEU A 336 5.75 20.90 -9.18
C LEU A 336 4.50 20.32 -9.81
N ALA A 337 4.30 19.02 -9.63
CA ALA A 337 3.10 18.30 -10.02
C ALA A 337 2.51 17.58 -8.81
N VAL A 338 1.20 17.73 -8.54
CA VAL A 338 0.50 17.09 -7.43
C VAL A 338 -0.67 16.26 -7.96
N VAL A 339 -0.74 14.99 -7.55
CA VAL A 339 -1.85 14.09 -7.86
C VAL A 339 -2.40 13.53 -6.56
N GLY A 340 -3.69 13.71 -6.31
CA GLY A 340 -4.33 13.16 -5.11
C GLY A 340 -5.66 13.82 -4.79
N VAL A 341 -6.30 13.30 -3.75
CA VAL A 341 -7.55 13.78 -3.18
C VAL A 341 -7.43 13.75 -1.66
N GLY A 342 -8.13 14.62 -0.96
CA GLY A 342 -8.06 14.68 0.52
C GLY A 342 -8.84 15.84 1.09
N ASP A 343 -8.25 16.54 2.05
CA ASP A 343 -8.85 17.67 2.77
C ASP A 343 -9.23 18.79 1.80
N GLU A 344 -10.48 19.21 1.85
CA GLU A 344 -11.03 20.21 0.92
C GLU A 344 -10.26 21.54 0.97
N GLY A 345 -9.87 21.99 2.18
CA GLY A 345 -9.07 23.19 2.35
C GLY A 345 -7.72 23.12 1.65
N ILE A 346 -7.02 21.99 1.79
CA ILE A 346 -5.72 21.75 1.12
C ILE A 346 -5.90 21.68 -0.40
N MET A 347 -6.95 20.99 -0.88
CA MET A 347 -7.25 20.94 -2.31
C MET A 347 -7.55 22.33 -2.89
N GLN A 348 -8.28 23.18 -2.16
CA GLN A 348 -8.56 24.55 -2.58
C GLN A 348 -7.29 25.42 -2.65
N GLU A 349 -6.35 25.23 -1.70
CA GLU A 349 -5.04 25.90 -1.75
C GLU A 349 -4.27 25.50 -3.01
N PHE A 350 -4.20 24.20 -3.36
CA PHE A 350 -3.56 23.74 -4.60
C PHE A 350 -4.28 24.26 -5.86
N ALA A 351 -5.60 24.31 -5.88
CA ALA A 351 -6.34 24.88 -7.00
C ALA A 351 -6.01 26.37 -7.21
N THR A 352 -5.87 27.13 -6.11
CA THR A 352 -5.46 28.54 -6.12
C THR A 352 -4.03 28.70 -6.64
N LEU A 353 -3.10 27.86 -6.17
CA LEU A 353 -1.72 27.86 -6.64
C LEU A 353 -1.61 27.56 -8.14
N ARG A 354 -2.39 26.61 -8.65
CA ARG A 354 -2.44 26.30 -10.08
C ARG A 354 -2.84 27.51 -10.92
N SER A 355 -3.85 28.25 -10.46
CA SER A 355 -4.31 29.45 -11.17
C SER A 355 -3.25 30.57 -11.14
N ARG A 356 -2.51 30.70 -10.03
CA ARG A 356 -1.50 31.75 -9.82
C ARG A 356 -0.15 31.46 -10.50
N TYR A 357 0.24 30.19 -10.59
CA TYR A 357 1.56 29.75 -11.07
C TYR A 357 1.47 28.70 -12.19
N PRO A 358 0.72 28.95 -13.29
CA PRO A 358 0.46 27.93 -14.33
C PRO A 358 1.72 27.45 -15.06
N GLN A 359 2.82 28.23 -15.01
CA GLN A 359 4.10 27.86 -15.63
C GLN A 359 5.00 26.98 -14.73
N ASN A 360 4.65 26.86 -13.45
CA ASN A 360 5.45 26.14 -12.47
C ASN A 360 4.70 25.00 -11.80
N PHE A 361 3.36 25.02 -11.85
CA PHE A 361 2.55 24.13 -11.05
C PHE A 361 1.37 23.53 -11.79
N VAL A 362 1.20 22.22 -11.64
CA VAL A 362 0.02 21.49 -12.08
C VAL A 362 -0.49 20.61 -10.95
N CYS A 363 -1.82 20.48 -10.86
CA CYS A 363 -2.43 19.53 -9.92
C CYS A 363 -3.60 18.80 -10.57
N HIS A 364 -3.77 17.52 -10.18
CA HIS A 364 -4.92 16.69 -10.48
C HIS A 364 -5.56 16.23 -9.16
N LEU A 365 -6.65 16.93 -8.78
CA LEU A 365 -7.28 16.80 -7.47
C LEU A 365 -8.37 15.69 -7.48
N ARG A 366 -8.00 14.52 -8.01
CA ARG A 366 -8.80 13.30 -8.05
C ARG A 366 -7.89 12.09 -7.94
N TYR A 367 -8.44 10.98 -7.49
CA TYR A 367 -7.73 9.71 -7.55
C TYR A 367 -7.52 9.28 -9.00
N SER A 368 -6.28 8.94 -9.33
CA SER A 368 -5.92 8.38 -10.63
C SER A 368 -4.62 7.59 -10.51
N GLU A 369 -4.73 6.27 -10.54
CA GLU A 369 -3.58 5.37 -10.49
C GLU A 369 -2.68 5.56 -11.70
N THR A 370 -3.26 5.62 -12.92
CA THR A 370 -2.55 5.91 -14.16
C THR A 370 -1.69 7.17 -14.07
N LEU A 371 -2.23 8.27 -13.50
CA LEU A 371 -1.45 9.50 -13.33
C LEU A 371 -0.36 9.35 -12.27
N GLY A 372 -0.57 8.52 -11.24
CA GLY A 372 0.45 8.17 -10.26
C GLY A 372 1.67 7.52 -10.93
N HIS A 373 1.45 6.50 -11.74
CA HIS A 373 2.48 5.81 -12.51
C HIS A 373 3.22 6.76 -13.48
N ARG A 374 2.47 7.57 -14.26
CA ARG A 374 3.03 8.59 -15.15
C ARG A 374 3.90 9.58 -14.39
N LEU A 375 3.44 10.06 -13.23
CA LEU A 375 4.16 11.01 -12.42
C LEU A 375 5.48 10.42 -11.92
N HIS A 376 5.48 9.20 -11.35
CA HIS A 376 6.71 8.54 -10.92
C HIS A 376 7.71 8.33 -12.06
N SER A 377 7.25 8.04 -13.27
CA SER A 377 8.12 7.88 -14.45
C SER A 377 8.70 9.20 -14.94
N ALA A 378 8.05 10.33 -14.69
CA ALA A 378 8.36 11.64 -15.27
C ALA A 378 9.16 12.56 -14.33
N VAL A 379 8.82 12.61 -13.03
CA VAL A 379 9.42 13.60 -12.11
C VAL A 379 10.85 13.25 -11.73
N ASP A 380 11.67 14.26 -11.52
CA ASP A 380 13.07 14.08 -11.09
C ASP A 380 13.12 13.62 -9.63
N ALA A 381 12.22 14.14 -8.78
CA ALA A 381 12.12 13.74 -7.38
C ALA A 381 10.66 13.68 -6.91
N SER A 382 10.38 12.72 -6.02
CA SER A 382 9.08 12.51 -5.38
C SER A 382 9.11 13.05 -3.95
N LEU A 383 8.14 13.91 -3.61
CA LEU A 383 8.01 14.51 -2.29
C LEU A 383 7.14 13.65 -1.38
N ILE A 384 7.67 13.31 -0.20
CA ILE A 384 6.99 12.49 0.82
C ILE A 384 7.19 13.16 2.19
N PRO A 385 6.63 14.35 2.41
CA PRO A 385 6.82 15.12 3.64
C PRO A 385 5.86 14.67 4.76
N SER A 386 5.66 13.37 4.93
CA SER A 386 4.72 12.80 5.89
C SER A 386 5.15 13.09 7.33
N ARG A 387 4.19 13.47 8.19
CA ARG A 387 4.44 13.63 9.63
C ARG A 387 4.67 12.29 10.31
N PHE A 388 3.94 11.28 9.89
CA PHE A 388 4.20 9.88 10.21
C PHE A 388 3.87 9.00 9.00
N GLU A 389 4.66 7.94 8.79
CA GLU A 389 4.53 7.04 7.63
C GLU A 389 4.89 5.63 8.06
N PRO A 390 3.92 4.77 8.41
CA PRO A 390 4.18 3.43 8.94
C PRO A 390 5.15 2.61 8.10
N CYS A 391 4.90 2.48 6.83
CA CYS A 391 5.82 1.90 5.84
C CYS A 391 6.07 2.87 4.70
N GLY A 392 4.98 3.34 4.09
CA GLY A 392 5.01 3.99 2.79
C GLY A 392 5.23 2.97 1.66
N LEU A 393 4.55 3.20 0.54
CA LEU A 393 4.80 2.50 -0.72
C LEU A 393 5.30 3.48 -1.79
N THR A 394 4.94 4.75 -1.64
CA THR A 394 5.28 5.81 -2.60
C THR A 394 6.79 5.94 -2.84
N GLN A 395 7.63 5.77 -1.81
CA GLN A 395 9.09 5.77 -1.98
C GLN A 395 9.58 4.56 -2.79
N PHE A 396 8.95 3.39 -2.63
CA PHE A 396 9.31 2.20 -3.42
C PHE A 396 8.97 2.41 -4.89
N HIS A 397 7.78 2.96 -5.17
CA HIS A 397 7.36 3.30 -6.52
C HIS A 397 8.31 4.36 -7.14
N ALA A 398 8.63 5.40 -6.38
CA ALA A 398 9.59 6.42 -6.80
C ALA A 398 10.96 5.81 -7.13
N LEU A 399 11.53 5.03 -6.22
CA LEU A 399 12.82 4.36 -6.41
C LEU A 399 12.79 3.47 -7.66
N ARG A 400 11.78 2.62 -7.78
CA ARG A 400 11.64 1.68 -8.90
C ARG A 400 11.57 2.37 -10.25
N TYR A 401 10.92 3.53 -10.32
CA TYR A 401 10.80 4.35 -11.54
C TYR A 401 11.95 5.35 -11.70
N GLY A 402 12.95 5.32 -10.83
CA GLY A 402 14.13 6.20 -10.91
C GLY A 402 13.84 7.67 -10.57
N SER A 403 12.78 7.95 -9.79
CA SER A 403 12.54 9.23 -9.15
C SER A 403 13.20 9.25 -7.77
N ILE A 404 13.89 10.34 -7.41
CA ILE A 404 14.57 10.44 -6.11
C ILE A 404 13.56 10.80 -5.02
N PRO A 405 13.33 9.99 -3.99
CA PRO A 405 12.47 10.39 -2.88
C PRO A 405 13.14 11.50 -2.04
N ILE A 406 12.37 12.56 -1.76
CA ILE A 406 12.67 13.59 -0.75
C ILE A 406 11.65 13.41 0.34
N ALA A 407 12.03 12.83 1.47
CA ALA A 407 11.11 12.31 2.45
C ALA A 407 11.44 12.77 3.88
N ALA A 408 10.42 12.86 4.71
CA ALA A 408 10.63 13.02 6.15
C ALA A 408 11.27 11.74 6.73
N ARG A 409 12.11 11.89 7.74
CA ARG A 409 12.79 10.79 8.43
C ARG A 409 11.86 10.20 9.50
N VAL A 410 10.88 9.41 9.07
CA VAL A 410 9.87 8.78 9.94
C VAL A 410 9.54 7.38 9.44
N GLY A 411 9.22 6.46 10.34
CA GLY A 411 8.76 5.11 10.07
C GLY A 411 9.52 4.42 8.94
N GLY A 412 8.80 3.75 8.03
CA GLY A 412 9.40 3.00 6.93
C GLY A 412 10.18 3.84 5.91
N LEU A 413 10.01 5.16 5.89
CA LEU A 413 10.86 6.03 5.06
C LEU A 413 12.30 6.03 5.56
N SER A 414 12.50 5.98 6.89
CA SER A 414 13.81 5.88 7.53
C SER A 414 14.51 4.56 7.21
N ASP A 415 13.73 3.47 7.10
CA ASP A 415 14.25 2.11 6.87
C ASP A 415 14.58 1.82 5.40
N THR A 416 14.07 2.62 4.46
CA THR A 416 14.09 2.31 3.03
C THR A 416 14.87 3.30 2.18
N ILE A 417 15.19 4.48 2.73
CA ILE A 417 15.89 5.55 2.02
C ILE A 417 17.27 5.75 2.62
N ILE A 418 18.31 5.60 1.79
CA ILE A 418 19.69 5.94 2.13
C ILE A 418 19.91 7.42 1.81
N ASP A 419 19.98 8.24 2.87
CA ASP A 419 20.10 9.69 2.74
C ASP A 419 21.36 10.13 1.98
N ALA A 420 21.21 11.08 1.08
CA ALA A 420 22.29 11.70 0.32
C ALA A 420 23.09 12.70 1.20
N ASN A 421 23.58 12.26 2.37
CA ASN A 421 24.59 12.98 3.10
C ASN A 421 25.97 12.87 2.41
N SER A 422 26.96 13.65 2.84
CA SER A 422 28.27 13.69 2.20
C SER A 422 28.97 12.32 2.17
N ALA A 423 28.85 11.50 3.21
CA ALA A 423 29.44 10.18 3.27
C ALA A 423 28.77 9.23 2.24
N ALA A 424 27.43 9.11 2.26
CA ALA A 424 26.73 8.23 1.34
C ALA A 424 26.86 8.64 -0.14
N VAL A 425 26.99 9.94 -0.42
CA VAL A 425 27.29 10.46 -1.77
C VAL A 425 28.69 10.08 -2.18
N SER A 426 29.68 10.21 -1.29
CA SER A 426 31.08 9.83 -1.54
C SER A 426 31.22 8.34 -1.81
N GLU A 427 30.60 7.51 -1.00
CA GLU A 427 30.56 6.04 -1.15
C GLU A 427 29.70 5.60 -2.35
N GLY A 428 28.88 6.49 -2.91
CA GLY A 428 28.04 6.21 -4.06
C GLY A 428 26.82 5.34 -3.77
N VAL A 429 26.36 5.26 -2.51
CA VAL A 429 25.25 4.40 -2.09
C VAL A 429 23.91 5.13 -1.90
N ALA A 430 23.92 6.47 -1.83
CA ALA A 430 22.72 7.27 -1.66
C ALA A 430 21.63 6.97 -2.71
N ASN A 431 20.36 6.91 -2.29
CA ASN A 431 19.21 6.69 -3.17
C ASN A 431 18.08 7.71 -2.97
N GLY A 432 18.14 8.57 -1.94
CA GLY A 432 17.13 9.57 -1.64
C GLY A 432 17.65 10.68 -0.73
N ILE A 433 16.75 11.52 -0.25
CA ILE A 433 17.06 12.65 0.64
C ILE A 433 16.09 12.61 1.80
N LEU A 434 16.61 12.50 3.02
CA LEU A 434 15.83 12.52 4.26
C LEU A 434 15.97 13.85 4.99
N PHE A 435 14.91 14.32 5.62
CA PHE A 435 14.91 15.53 6.45
C PHE A 435 14.16 15.31 7.76
N SER A 436 14.54 16.04 8.80
CA SER A 436 13.92 16.06 10.13
C SER A 436 14.29 17.37 10.83
N PRO A 437 13.39 17.96 11.65
CA PRO A 437 11.99 17.58 11.85
C PRO A 437 11.10 17.87 10.62
N THR A 438 9.86 17.38 10.64
CA THR A 438 8.90 17.57 9.54
C THR A 438 8.27 18.97 9.61
N THR A 439 9.03 19.96 9.14
CA THR A 439 8.65 21.38 9.09
C THR A 439 8.82 21.94 7.69
N GLU A 440 8.19 23.09 7.41
CA GLU A 440 8.30 23.80 6.12
C GLU A 440 9.76 24.15 5.79
N ASP A 441 10.51 24.68 6.76
CA ASP A 441 11.91 25.08 6.53
C ASP A 441 12.82 23.88 6.25
N MET A 442 12.64 22.76 6.95
CA MET A 442 13.45 21.57 6.72
C MET A 442 13.11 20.91 5.39
N LEU A 443 11.84 20.90 4.98
CA LEU A 443 11.43 20.48 3.64
C LEU A 443 12.06 21.38 2.57
N TYR A 444 12.04 22.70 2.76
CA TYR A 444 12.72 23.65 1.85
C TYR A 444 14.21 23.34 1.72
N LEU A 445 14.91 23.18 2.84
CA LEU A 445 16.34 22.85 2.84
C LEU A 445 16.64 21.52 2.14
N ALA A 446 15.80 20.51 2.33
CA ALA A 446 15.91 19.24 1.62
C ALA A 446 15.74 19.39 0.11
N ILE A 447 14.77 20.19 -0.33
CA ILE A 447 14.55 20.50 -1.77
C ILE A 447 15.75 21.29 -2.33
N ARG A 448 16.31 22.25 -1.58
CA ARG A 448 17.53 22.97 -1.97
C ARG A 448 18.73 22.03 -2.11
N ARG A 449 18.89 21.06 -1.21
CA ARG A 449 19.91 20.01 -1.31
C ARG A 449 19.70 19.16 -2.56
N ALA A 450 18.45 18.76 -2.83
CA ALA A 450 18.09 18.04 -4.06
C ALA A 450 18.47 18.87 -5.32
N GLN A 451 18.17 20.14 -5.36
CA GLN A 451 18.47 21.03 -6.48
C GLN A 451 20.00 21.15 -6.70
N ALA A 452 20.80 21.23 -5.64
CA ALA A 452 22.25 21.24 -5.72
C ALA A 452 22.81 19.91 -6.29
N LEU A 453 22.28 18.77 -5.83
CA LEU A 453 22.65 17.45 -6.34
C LEU A 453 22.15 17.22 -7.78
N PHE A 454 20.98 17.73 -8.16
CA PHE A 454 20.44 17.65 -9.51
C PHE A 454 21.32 18.34 -10.56
N ARG A 455 22.01 19.41 -10.18
CA ARG A 455 23.01 20.09 -11.04
C ARG A 455 24.23 19.21 -11.28
N GLN A 456 24.58 18.31 -10.35
CA GLN A 456 25.66 17.34 -10.45
C GLN A 456 25.18 16.07 -11.17
N LYS A 457 25.06 16.12 -12.49
CA LYS A 457 24.35 15.09 -13.29
C LYS A 457 24.86 13.66 -13.08
N ALA A 458 26.14 13.45 -12.82
CA ALA A 458 26.70 12.13 -12.56
C ALA A 458 26.26 11.57 -11.20
N VAL A 459 26.27 12.42 -10.16
CA VAL A 459 25.80 12.05 -8.81
C VAL A 459 24.32 11.73 -8.85
N TRP A 460 23.50 12.62 -9.43
CA TRP A 460 22.06 12.42 -9.56
C TRP A 460 21.71 11.11 -10.28
N ALA A 461 22.33 10.85 -11.43
CA ALA A 461 22.12 9.62 -12.19
C ALA A 461 22.54 8.36 -11.42
N ARG A 462 23.58 8.45 -10.59
CA ARG A 462 23.99 7.35 -9.71
C ARG A 462 22.93 7.07 -8.66
N MET A 463 22.43 8.11 -7.96
CA MET A 463 21.36 7.99 -6.98
C MET A 463 20.10 7.37 -7.60
N GLN A 464 19.72 7.78 -8.82
CA GLN A 464 18.58 7.21 -9.53
C GLN A 464 18.78 5.72 -9.81
N ARG A 465 19.99 5.29 -10.24
CA ARG A 465 20.29 3.86 -10.44
C ARG A 465 20.28 3.07 -9.14
N ASN A 466 20.87 3.62 -8.07
CA ASN A 466 20.86 2.98 -6.77
C ASN A 466 19.42 2.71 -6.31
N GLY A 467 18.55 3.72 -6.45
CA GLY A 467 17.13 3.57 -6.12
C GLY A 467 16.43 2.52 -6.98
N ALA A 468 16.60 2.60 -8.31
CA ALA A 468 15.93 1.70 -9.24
C ALA A 468 16.37 0.23 -9.10
N LEU A 469 17.62 0.00 -8.67
CA LEU A 469 18.18 -1.34 -8.44
C LEU A 469 18.00 -1.82 -6.98
N HIS A 470 17.51 -0.97 -6.08
CA HIS A 470 17.20 -1.37 -4.72
C HIS A 470 16.08 -2.43 -4.72
N ASP A 471 16.26 -3.51 -3.95
CA ASP A 471 15.23 -4.55 -3.87
C ASP A 471 14.04 -4.07 -3.03
N VAL A 472 13.00 -3.65 -3.73
CA VAL A 472 11.71 -3.26 -3.15
C VAL A 472 10.67 -4.38 -3.21
N SER A 473 11.05 -5.57 -3.71
CA SER A 473 10.16 -6.73 -3.84
C SER A 473 9.77 -7.34 -2.49
N TRP A 474 8.92 -8.34 -2.55
CA TRP A 474 8.55 -9.15 -1.40
C TRP A 474 9.61 -10.17 -0.96
N ASN A 475 10.63 -10.49 -1.77
CA ASN A 475 11.51 -11.64 -1.56
C ASN A 475 11.99 -11.80 -0.11
N GLY A 476 12.82 -10.88 0.40
CA GLY A 476 13.34 -10.98 1.78
C GLY A 476 12.28 -10.73 2.87
N LYS A 477 11.23 -9.97 2.54
CA LYS A 477 10.14 -9.64 3.46
C LYS A 477 9.20 -10.82 3.66
N ALA A 478 8.81 -11.50 2.56
CA ALA A 478 8.00 -12.72 2.64
C ALA A 478 8.69 -13.83 3.44
N ALA A 479 10.00 -13.96 3.31
CA ALA A 479 10.77 -14.91 4.13
C ALA A 479 10.72 -14.58 5.64
N GLN A 480 10.60 -13.30 6.02
CA GLN A 480 10.41 -12.90 7.43
C GLN A 480 9.01 -13.27 7.92
N TYR A 481 7.96 -12.99 7.11
CA TYR A 481 6.60 -13.44 7.40
C TYR A 481 6.53 -14.95 7.54
N ALA A 482 7.12 -15.70 6.60
CA ALA A 482 7.12 -17.16 6.61
C ALA A 482 7.74 -17.73 7.89
N ARG A 483 8.93 -17.25 8.26
CA ARG A 483 9.58 -17.67 9.52
C ARG A 483 8.69 -17.41 10.73
N LEU A 484 8.12 -16.20 10.86
CA LEU A 484 7.25 -15.85 11.97
C LEU A 484 6.03 -16.78 12.04
N LEU A 485 5.39 -17.09 10.91
CA LEU A 485 4.22 -17.97 10.84
C LEU A 485 4.57 -19.43 11.15
N GLN A 486 5.69 -19.92 10.63
CA GLN A 486 6.21 -21.25 10.92
C GLN A 486 6.57 -21.41 12.40
N ASP A 487 7.25 -20.43 13.00
CA ASP A 487 7.57 -20.41 14.44
C ASP A 487 6.31 -20.44 15.32
N MET A 488 5.24 -19.74 14.92
CA MET A 488 3.97 -19.73 15.65
C MET A 488 3.24 -21.07 15.62
N THR A 489 3.37 -21.80 14.52
CA THR A 489 2.62 -23.05 14.28
C THR A 489 3.43 -24.30 14.57
N GLY A 490 4.72 -24.17 14.83
CA GLY A 490 5.62 -25.30 15.00
C GLY A 490 5.89 -26.08 13.71
N HIS A 491 5.64 -25.47 12.53
CA HIS A 491 6.04 -26.06 11.26
C HIS A 491 7.56 -26.00 11.12
N GLU A 492 8.19 -27.16 10.82
CA GLU A 492 9.64 -27.23 10.61
C GLU A 492 10.01 -26.44 9.34
N THR A 493 10.90 -25.48 9.49
CA THR A 493 11.47 -24.77 8.36
C THR A 493 12.44 -25.70 7.63
N VAL A 494 12.13 -26.09 6.40
CA VAL A 494 13.16 -26.63 5.51
C VAL A 494 14.10 -25.46 5.19
N MET A 495 15.23 -25.39 5.90
CA MET A 495 16.30 -24.46 5.57
C MET A 495 16.86 -24.86 4.20
N THR A 496 16.27 -24.34 3.13
CA THR A 496 17.01 -24.21 1.88
C THR A 496 18.04 -23.12 2.14
N GLU A 497 19.29 -23.51 2.38
CA GLU A 497 20.40 -22.57 2.32
C GLU A 497 20.25 -21.77 1.02
N PRO A 498 20.40 -20.43 1.04
CA PRO A 498 20.42 -19.66 -0.20
C PRO A 498 21.55 -20.26 -1.04
N GLY A 499 21.16 -20.98 -2.09
CA GLY A 499 22.07 -21.74 -2.92
C GLY A 499 23.19 -20.84 -3.42
N SER A 500 24.41 -21.22 -3.14
CA SER A 500 25.64 -20.66 -3.64
C SER A 500 25.84 -20.86 -5.16
N ASP A 501 24.75 -21.06 -5.92
CA ASP A 501 24.76 -21.30 -7.36
C ASP A 501 23.97 -20.26 -8.14
N ILE A 502 24.40 -19.00 -8.06
CA ILE A 502 24.22 -18.05 -9.16
C ILE A 502 25.63 -17.64 -9.63
N ALA A 503 26.38 -18.61 -10.18
CA ALA A 503 27.40 -18.27 -11.12
C ALA A 503 26.70 -17.70 -12.38
N PRO A 504 27.07 -16.52 -12.88
CA PRO A 504 26.48 -15.99 -14.11
C PRO A 504 26.82 -16.95 -15.24
N ARG A 505 25.81 -17.61 -15.80
CA ARG A 505 25.97 -18.33 -17.08
C ARG A 505 26.49 -17.30 -18.09
N ARG A 506 27.76 -17.42 -18.46
CA ARG A 506 28.32 -16.71 -19.60
C ARG A 506 27.45 -17.07 -20.82
N ALA A 507 26.76 -16.05 -21.34
CA ALA A 507 26.08 -16.18 -22.62
C ALA A 507 27.11 -16.50 -23.71
N ASP A 508 26.91 -17.61 -24.37
CA ASP A 508 27.70 -18.01 -25.54
C ASP A 508 27.38 -17.02 -26.70
N PRO A 509 28.37 -16.32 -27.27
CA PRO A 509 28.12 -15.28 -28.28
C PRO A 509 27.71 -15.80 -29.65
N ALA A 510 27.48 -17.11 -29.82
CA ALA A 510 27.33 -17.72 -31.14
C ALA A 510 25.89 -18.01 -31.62
N SER A 511 24.83 -17.70 -30.86
CA SER A 511 23.47 -18.16 -31.25
C SER A 511 22.37 -17.10 -31.28
N ALA A 512 22.65 -15.86 -31.66
CA ALA A 512 21.57 -14.88 -31.86
C ALA A 512 21.84 -13.93 -33.04
N ARG A 513 21.65 -14.42 -34.26
CA ARG A 513 21.36 -13.55 -35.41
C ARG A 513 19.90 -13.74 -35.81
N PRO A 514 18.98 -12.80 -35.58
CA PRO A 514 17.67 -12.81 -36.23
C PRO A 514 17.84 -12.26 -37.66
N ARG A 515 17.41 -13.04 -38.63
CA ARG A 515 17.23 -12.60 -40.01
C ARG A 515 16.11 -11.57 -40.07
N LEU A 516 16.42 -10.34 -40.46
CA LEU A 516 15.45 -9.33 -40.85
C LEU A 516 14.81 -9.75 -42.20
N SER A 517 13.55 -10.23 -42.16
CA SER A 517 12.71 -10.29 -43.34
C SER A 517 11.96 -8.97 -43.50
N ARG A 518 12.33 -8.22 -44.53
CA ARG A 518 11.57 -7.09 -45.05
C ARG A 518 10.24 -7.61 -45.63
N GLN A 519 9.11 -7.30 -44.98
CA GLN A 519 7.83 -7.25 -45.68
C GLN A 519 7.23 -5.86 -45.46
N VAL A 520 7.30 -5.06 -46.52
CA VAL A 520 6.59 -3.79 -46.67
C VAL A 520 5.16 -4.14 -47.07
N ALA A 521 4.20 -4.05 -46.12
CA ALA A 521 2.79 -4.09 -46.46
C ALA A 521 2.27 -2.64 -46.63
N ARG A 522 1.88 -2.32 -47.83
CA ARG A 522 1.16 -1.08 -48.21
C ARG A 522 -0.20 -1.07 -47.57
N MET A 523 -0.52 -0.04 -46.79
CA MET A 523 -1.91 0.28 -46.39
C MET A 523 -2.61 1.09 -47.51
N PRO A 524 -3.88 0.81 -47.79
CA PRO A 524 -4.70 1.65 -48.70
C PRO A 524 -5.17 2.90 -47.98
N ARG A 525 -5.15 4.02 -48.69
CA ARG A 525 -5.78 5.28 -48.33
C ARG A 525 -7.30 5.14 -48.54
N THR A 526 -8.10 5.38 -47.51
CA THR A 526 -9.50 5.80 -47.68
C THR A 526 -9.74 7.10 -46.93
N ALA A 527 -10.41 7.98 -47.63
CA ALA A 527 -10.71 9.36 -47.24
C ALA A 527 -11.95 9.43 -46.33
N GLY A 528 -11.98 10.49 -45.51
CA GLY A 528 -13.18 11.20 -45.07
C GLY A 528 -13.89 10.64 -43.85
N ASP A 529 -13.82 11.34 -42.71
CA ASP A 529 -14.91 12.18 -42.29
C ASP A 529 -14.53 12.95 -41.01
N ALA A 530 -14.78 14.25 -41.08
CA ALA A 530 -14.62 15.20 -40.02
C ALA A 530 -15.78 15.07 -39.03
N ALA A 531 -15.44 14.89 -37.74
CA ALA A 531 -16.40 15.15 -36.66
C ALA A 531 -15.76 16.13 -35.66
N THR A 532 -16.13 17.37 -35.81
CA THR A 532 -15.89 18.48 -34.90
C THR A 532 -16.63 18.23 -33.60
N SER A 533 -15.90 18.04 -32.49
CA SER A 533 -16.46 18.11 -31.14
C SER A 533 -16.25 19.52 -30.60
N SER A 534 -17.34 20.24 -30.46
CA SER A 534 -17.48 21.59 -29.96
C SER A 534 -17.16 21.67 -28.46
N LEU A 535 -16.13 22.44 -28.11
CA LEU A 535 -15.93 23.00 -26.79
C LEU A 535 -16.97 24.10 -26.52
N VAL A 536 -17.82 23.88 -25.52
CA VAL A 536 -18.73 24.91 -24.99
C VAL A 536 -18.02 25.65 -23.88
N PRO A 537 -17.82 26.96 -23.93
CA PRO A 537 -17.33 27.76 -22.84
C PRO A 537 -18.46 28.05 -21.84
N PHE A 538 -18.18 27.80 -20.56
CA PHE A 538 -19.06 28.12 -19.44
C PHE A 538 -18.96 29.62 -19.13
N THR A 539 -20.03 30.36 -19.40
CA THR A 539 -20.23 31.76 -18.97
C THR A 539 -20.99 31.79 -17.64
N PRO A 540 -20.56 32.61 -16.65
CA PRO A 540 -21.31 32.76 -15.40
C PRO A 540 -22.51 33.68 -15.61
N ARG A 541 -23.69 33.22 -15.24
CA ARG A 541 -24.90 34.04 -15.16
C ARG A 541 -24.85 34.88 -13.87
N THR A 542 -24.76 36.17 -14.06
CA THR A 542 -25.16 37.15 -13.06
C THR A 542 -26.68 37.23 -13.05
N GLY A 543 -27.31 36.97 -11.93
CA GLY A 543 -28.75 37.11 -11.71
C GLY A 543 -29.00 37.90 -10.45
N THR A 544 -29.51 39.11 -10.65
CA THR A 544 -29.94 40.06 -9.62
C THR A 544 -31.32 39.68 -9.05
N ARG A 545 -31.43 39.89 -7.74
CA ARG A 545 -32.58 40.33 -6.92
C ARG A 545 -34.01 39.81 -7.27
N SER A 546 -34.63 39.18 -6.33
CA SER A 546 -35.68 39.70 -5.44
C SER A 546 -35.93 38.68 -4.32
#